data_46ec8d8c4fb5eff742fefde52b068bdd
#
_entry.id   46ec8d8c4fb5eff742fefde52b068bdd
#
_cell.length_a   1.000
_cell.length_b   1.000
_cell.length_c   1.000
_cell.angle_alpha   90.00
_cell.angle_beta   90.00
_cell.angle_gamma   90.00
#
_symmetry.space_group_name_H-M   'P 1'
#
loop_
_entity.id
_entity.type
_entity.pdbx_description
1 polymer ?
#
loop_
_entity_poly.entity_id
_entity_poly.type
_entity_poly.pdbx_seq_one_letter_code
_entity_poly.pdbx_strand_id
1 'polypeptide(L)'
;MIAPDLDTAMTRLGEMIHEANVIVPFTGAGISTECGIPDFRSPGGLWTKNAPIMFDEFLASQEARNESWRRRFAMNDQFGDAKPGRGHRALASLYRARKVPGVITQNIDNLHQASGILPEHVVELHGNTTYATCLDCATRYELAWVRQRMDSANGCAPDCPSCGGFIKTATVAFGQAMPEDAMARAEVLALSCDLFLAIGSSLVVWPAAGFPLMAKRNGARLVIINREATEFDSAADLVVRQDIGTVLEPFIVH
;
A
#
# COMPACT_ATOMS: atom_id res chain seq x y z
N MET A 1 15.96 -14.63 11.86
CA MET A 1 15.72 -16.11 11.75
C MET A 1 14.64 -16.36 10.72
N ILE A 2 14.81 -17.28 9.78
CA ILE A 2 13.73 -17.73 8.88
C ILE A 2 12.97 -18.84 9.62
N ALA A 3 11.65 -18.71 9.78
CA ALA A 3 10.82 -19.73 10.40
C ALA A 3 10.78 -20.98 9.48
N PRO A 4 11.06 -22.18 10.02
CA PRO A 4 11.14 -23.41 9.22
C PRO A 4 9.77 -23.91 8.73
N ASP A 5 8.71 -23.63 9.50
CA ASP A 5 7.34 -24.08 9.26
C ASP A 5 6.32 -23.06 9.78
N LEU A 6 5.04 -23.31 9.51
CA LEU A 6 3.94 -22.42 9.88
C LEU A 6 3.75 -22.34 11.40
N ASP A 7 3.83 -23.47 12.10
CA ASP A 7 3.58 -23.50 13.56
C ASP A 7 4.64 -22.70 14.31
N THR A 8 5.91 -22.86 13.94
CA THR A 8 7.01 -22.07 14.47
C THR A 8 6.84 -20.59 14.15
N ALA A 9 6.42 -20.25 12.92
CA ALA A 9 6.17 -18.88 12.51
C ALA A 9 5.07 -18.23 13.35
N MET A 10 3.94 -18.91 13.51
CA MET A 10 2.78 -18.42 14.27
C MET A 10 3.09 -18.27 15.75
N THR A 11 3.79 -19.23 16.35
CA THR A 11 4.20 -19.17 17.77
C THR A 11 5.12 -17.98 18.01
N ARG A 12 6.18 -17.84 17.21
CA ARG A 12 7.14 -16.74 17.36
C ARG A 12 6.53 -15.37 17.09
N LEU A 13 5.72 -15.25 16.04
CA LEU A 13 5.02 -14.01 15.75
C LEU A 13 4.04 -13.64 16.87
N GLY A 14 3.32 -14.64 17.39
CA GLY A 14 2.40 -14.46 18.51
C GLY A 14 3.09 -13.92 19.77
N GLU A 15 4.23 -14.51 20.14
CA GLU A 15 5.07 -14.03 21.24
C GLU A 15 5.49 -12.57 21.03
N MET A 16 6.03 -12.25 19.83
CA MET A 16 6.49 -10.90 19.51
C MET A 16 5.36 -9.87 19.54
N ILE A 17 4.17 -10.21 19.01
CA ILE A 17 2.98 -9.33 19.05
C ILE A 17 2.48 -9.16 20.49
N HIS A 18 2.51 -10.23 21.30
CA HIS A 18 2.07 -10.16 22.70
C HIS A 18 2.96 -9.22 23.51
N GLU A 19 4.27 -9.36 23.38
CA GLU A 19 5.27 -8.56 24.10
C GLU A 19 5.35 -7.09 23.65
N ALA A 20 5.02 -6.82 22.39
CA ALA A 20 5.11 -5.48 21.83
C ALA A 20 4.09 -4.53 22.45
N ASN A 21 4.52 -3.29 22.73
CA ASN A 21 3.66 -2.19 23.15
C ASN A 21 3.15 -1.39 21.95
N VAL A 22 4.01 -1.15 20.98
CA VAL A 22 3.70 -0.36 19.77
C VAL A 22 4.14 -1.14 18.52
N ILE A 23 3.16 -1.59 17.76
CA ILE A 23 3.35 -2.32 16.51
C ILE A 23 3.09 -1.40 15.34
N VAL A 24 4.03 -1.31 14.40
CA VAL A 24 3.81 -0.57 13.15
C VAL A 24 3.86 -1.51 11.96
N PRO A 25 2.72 -1.77 11.32
CA PRO A 25 2.66 -2.49 10.04
C PRO A 25 3.10 -1.59 8.89
N PHE A 26 3.93 -2.18 8.00
CA PHE A 26 4.30 -1.64 6.71
C PHE A 26 3.85 -2.62 5.64
N THR A 27 2.87 -2.25 4.81
CA THR A 27 2.23 -3.20 3.90
C THR A 27 2.53 -2.90 2.43
N GLY A 28 2.66 -3.97 1.63
CA GLY A 28 2.75 -3.93 0.18
C GLY A 28 1.66 -4.79 -0.47
N ALA A 29 1.68 -4.90 -1.81
CA ALA A 29 0.61 -5.51 -2.60
C ALA A 29 0.32 -6.99 -2.24
N GLY A 30 1.29 -7.69 -1.65
CA GLY A 30 1.13 -9.08 -1.20
C GLY A 30 0.00 -9.28 -0.19
N ILE A 31 -0.34 -8.27 0.66
CA ILE A 31 -1.46 -8.39 1.61
C ILE A 31 -2.82 -8.40 0.91
N SER A 32 -2.90 -7.85 -0.31
CA SER A 32 -4.14 -7.72 -1.08
C SER A 32 -4.35 -8.84 -2.10
N THR A 33 -3.38 -9.75 -2.26
CA THR A 33 -3.50 -10.85 -3.24
C THR A 33 -4.63 -11.82 -2.91
N GLU A 34 -4.90 -12.10 -1.63
CA GLU A 34 -6.05 -12.91 -1.20
C GLU A 34 -7.40 -12.22 -1.45
N CYS A 35 -7.39 -10.90 -1.68
CA CYS A 35 -8.58 -10.10 -2.01
C CYS A 35 -8.89 -10.12 -3.52
N GLY A 36 -8.11 -10.84 -4.32
CA GLY A 36 -8.23 -10.89 -5.78
C GLY A 36 -7.51 -9.77 -6.51
N ILE A 37 -6.81 -8.87 -5.81
CA ILE A 37 -5.99 -7.82 -6.43
C ILE A 37 -4.60 -8.40 -6.69
N PRO A 38 -4.16 -8.54 -7.96
CA PRO A 38 -2.83 -9.04 -8.27
C PRO A 38 -1.76 -8.05 -7.78
N ASP A 39 -0.62 -8.57 -7.38
CA ASP A 39 0.54 -7.71 -7.14
C ASP A 39 1.11 -7.17 -8.47
N PHE A 40 2.17 -6.38 -8.38
CA PHE A 40 2.72 -5.68 -9.55
C PHE A 40 3.80 -6.48 -10.29
N ARG A 41 4.61 -7.30 -9.59
CA ARG A 41 5.88 -7.83 -10.11
C ARG A 41 5.95 -9.34 -10.27
N SER A 42 5.16 -10.11 -9.50
CA SER A 42 5.14 -11.56 -9.60
C SER A 42 4.75 -12.02 -11.01
N PRO A 43 5.06 -13.25 -11.40
CA PRO A 43 4.59 -13.80 -12.67
C PRO A 43 3.07 -13.63 -12.82
N GLY A 44 2.63 -12.88 -13.83
CA GLY A 44 1.22 -12.51 -14.03
C GLY A 44 0.77 -11.22 -13.31
N GLY A 45 1.66 -10.55 -12.60
CA GLY A 45 1.41 -9.24 -11.96
C GLY A 45 1.11 -8.12 -12.97
N LEU A 46 0.62 -6.99 -12.48
CA LEU A 46 0.10 -5.90 -13.32
C LEU A 46 1.11 -5.35 -14.33
N TRP A 47 2.40 -5.26 -13.95
CA TRP A 47 3.45 -4.72 -14.83
C TRP A 47 3.95 -5.69 -15.89
N THR A 48 3.62 -6.98 -15.77
CA THR A 48 3.91 -7.95 -16.85
C THR A 48 3.04 -7.70 -18.07
N LYS A 49 1.88 -7.06 -17.88
CA LYS A 49 0.93 -6.75 -18.97
C LYS A 49 1.10 -5.32 -19.49
N ASN A 50 1.37 -4.36 -18.60
CA ASN A 50 1.47 -2.94 -18.95
C ASN A 50 2.62 -2.30 -18.16
N ALA A 51 3.63 -1.80 -18.87
CA ALA A 51 4.65 -0.97 -18.25
C ALA A 51 4.02 0.26 -17.58
N PRO A 52 4.51 0.71 -16.40
CA PRO A 52 4.01 1.92 -15.77
C PRO A 52 4.24 3.15 -16.66
N ILE A 53 3.26 4.05 -16.69
CA ILE A 53 3.41 5.37 -17.31
C ILE A 53 4.20 6.24 -16.35
N MET A 54 5.31 6.79 -16.83
CA MET A 54 6.17 7.66 -16.04
C MET A 54 5.52 9.04 -15.85
N PHE A 55 5.89 9.76 -14.79
CA PHE A 55 5.27 11.04 -14.48
C PHE A 55 5.55 12.12 -15.54
N ASP A 56 6.76 12.19 -16.06
CA ASP A 56 7.13 13.08 -17.15
C ASP A 56 6.38 12.76 -18.46
N GLU A 57 6.19 11.48 -18.76
CA GLU A 57 5.38 11.04 -19.91
C GLU A 57 3.90 11.47 -19.74
N PHE A 58 3.35 11.31 -18.52
CA PHE A 58 2.00 11.78 -18.22
C PHE A 58 1.85 13.29 -18.42
N LEU A 59 2.84 14.07 -17.98
CA LEU A 59 2.81 15.53 -18.15
C LEU A 59 2.94 15.95 -19.61
N ALA A 60 3.82 15.30 -20.38
CA ALA A 60 4.15 15.68 -21.74
C ALA A 60 3.08 15.30 -22.79
N SER A 61 2.28 14.25 -22.53
CA SER A 61 1.43 13.64 -23.58
C SER A 61 -0.03 13.50 -23.16
N GLN A 62 -0.92 14.08 -23.96
CA GLN A 62 -2.38 13.86 -23.83
C GLN A 62 -2.73 12.38 -23.99
N GLU A 63 -2.04 11.67 -24.88
CA GLU A 63 -2.29 10.24 -25.10
C GLU A 63 -1.88 9.41 -23.87
N ALA A 64 -0.76 9.75 -23.22
CA ALA A 64 -0.36 9.11 -21.97
C ALA A 64 -1.38 9.36 -20.85
N ARG A 65 -1.94 10.58 -20.76
CA ARG A 65 -3.03 10.89 -19.81
C ARG A 65 -4.28 10.08 -20.11
N ASN A 66 -4.68 9.99 -21.37
CA ASN A 66 -5.84 9.20 -21.79
C ASN A 66 -5.65 7.72 -21.45
N GLU A 67 -4.46 7.17 -21.74
CA GLU A 67 -4.12 5.77 -21.45
C GLU A 67 -4.09 5.50 -19.94
N SER A 68 -3.52 6.42 -19.15
CA SER A 68 -3.50 6.32 -17.70
C SER A 68 -4.92 6.18 -17.14
N TRP A 69 -5.87 6.97 -17.63
CA TRP A 69 -7.26 6.90 -17.21
C TRP A 69 -7.98 5.63 -17.71
N ARG A 70 -7.75 5.21 -18.95
CA ARG A 70 -8.30 3.94 -19.48
C ARG A 70 -7.88 2.76 -18.61
N ARG A 71 -6.59 2.66 -18.26
CA ARG A 71 -6.06 1.62 -17.35
C ARG A 71 -6.66 1.72 -15.97
N ARG A 72 -6.78 2.95 -15.43
CA ARG A 72 -7.40 3.17 -14.12
C ARG A 72 -8.83 2.65 -14.07
N PHE A 73 -9.63 2.98 -15.06
CA PHE A 73 -11.03 2.54 -15.13
C PHE A 73 -11.16 1.03 -15.33
N ALA A 74 -10.35 0.44 -16.18
CA ALA A 74 -10.32 -1.02 -16.34
C ALA A 74 -9.98 -1.75 -15.04
N MET A 75 -9.00 -1.24 -14.28
CA MET A 75 -8.67 -1.77 -12.94
C MET A 75 -9.82 -1.56 -11.95
N ASN A 76 -10.48 -0.40 -11.97
CA ASN A 76 -11.61 -0.14 -11.09
C ASN A 76 -12.78 -1.08 -11.38
N ASP A 77 -13.09 -1.31 -12.66
CA ASP A 77 -14.17 -2.19 -13.08
C ASP A 77 -13.88 -3.66 -12.71
N GLN A 78 -12.61 -4.05 -12.64
CA GLN A 78 -12.19 -5.41 -12.30
C GLN A 78 -12.03 -5.63 -10.80
N PHE A 79 -11.52 -4.65 -10.04
CA PHE A 79 -11.10 -4.84 -8.65
C PHE A 79 -11.75 -3.86 -7.66
N GLY A 80 -12.59 -2.93 -8.13
CA GLY A 80 -13.16 -1.87 -7.29
C GLY A 80 -14.05 -2.39 -6.15
N ASP A 81 -14.61 -3.59 -6.27
CA ASP A 81 -15.44 -4.24 -5.27
C ASP A 81 -14.67 -5.17 -4.31
N ALA A 82 -13.34 -5.20 -4.39
CA ALA A 82 -12.52 -6.02 -3.51
C ALA A 82 -12.78 -5.69 -2.03
N LYS A 83 -12.82 -6.74 -1.20
CA LYS A 83 -13.06 -6.60 0.24
C LYS A 83 -11.79 -6.89 1.04
N PRO A 84 -11.64 -6.31 2.23
CA PRO A 84 -10.50 -6.58 3.10
C PRO A 84 -10.34 -8.07 3.40
N GLY A 85 -9.15 -8.60 3.14
CA GLY A 85 -8.77 -9.97 3.46
C GLY A 85 -8.44 -10.19 4.94
N ARG A 86 -8.01 -11.42 5.27
CA ARG A 86 -7.65 -11.80 6.65
C ARG A 86 -6.53 -10.91 7.21
N GLY A 87 -5.49 -10.63 6.40
CA GLY A 87 -4.41 -9.75 6.80
C GLY A 87 -4.89 -8.36 7.20
N HIS A 88 -5.77 -7.74 6.40
CA HIS A 88 -6.35 -6.43 6.72
C HIS A 88 -7.19 -6.45 8.01
N ARG A 89 -8.03 -7.48 8.17
CA ARG A 89 -8.88 -7.63 9.36
C ARG A 89 -8.06 -7.87 10.64
N ALA A 90 -6.97 -8.62 10.56
CA ALA A 90 -6.04 -8.81 11.67
C ALA A 90 -5.40 -7.48 12.11
N LEU A 91 -4.91 -6.69 11.16
CA LEU A 91 -4.35 -5.37 11.46
C LEU A 91 -5.40 -4.42 12.06
N ALA A 92 -6.63 -4.45 11.54
CA ALA A 92 -7.75 -3.69 12.11
C ALA A 92 -8.11 -4.15 13.55
N SER A 93 -7.97 -5.44 13.86
CA SER A 93 -8.16 -5.95 15.23
C SER A 93 -7.06 -5.46 16.18
N LEU A 94 -5.80 -5.52 15.76
CA LEU A 94 -4.68 -4.97 16.53
C LEU A 94 -4.78 -3.44 16.71
N TYR A 95 -5.31 -2.74 15.71
CA TYR A 95 -5.60 -1.31 15.78
C TYR A 95 -6.70 -1.03 16.84
N ARG A 96 -7.81 -1.75 16.83
CA ARG A 96 -8.87 -1.64 17.87
C ARG A 96 -8.35 -1.96 19.26
N ALA A 97 -7.43 -2.92 19.39
CA ALA A 97 -6.73 -3.25 20.63
C ALA A 97 -5.67 -2.20 21.07
N ARG A 98 -5.53 -1.11 20.32
CA ARG A 98 -4.56 0.00 20.56
C ARG A 98 -3.09 -0.44 20.55
N LYS A 99 -2.77 -1.58 19.96
CA LYS A 99 -1.38 -2.00 19.72
C LYS A 99 -0.78 -1.41 18.45
N VAL A 100 -1.62 -1.05 17.47
CA VAL A 100 -1.24 -0.44 16.19
C VAL A 100 -1.73 1.00 16.17
N PRO A 101 -0.87 2.01 16.31
CA PRO A 101 -1.28 3.42 16.26
C PRO A 101 -1.63 3.88 14.84
N GLY A 102 -1.08 3.23 13.83
CA GLY A 102 -1.31 3.50 12.41
C GLY A 102 -0.63 2.47 11.53
N VAL A 103 -0.99 2.46 10.26
CA VAL A 103 -0.45 1.57 9.22
C VAL A 103 0.27 2.41 8.18
N ILE A 104 1.51 2.04 7.84
CA ILE A 104 2.22 2.56 6.67
C ILE A 104 1.94 1.64 5.50
N THR A 105 1.45 2.16 4.38
CA THR A 105 1.15 1.31 3.23
C THR A 105 1.72 1.86 1.92
N GLN A 106 2.22 0.96 1.10
CA GLN A 106 2.55 1.20 -0.30
C GLN A 106 1.33 1.00 -1.22
N ASN A 107 0.27 0.37 -0.67
CA ASN A 107 -0.93 0.06 -1.43
C ASN A 107 -1.78 1.30 -1.66
N ILE A 108 -2.49 1.27 -2.78
CA ILE A 108 -3.35 2.36 -3.25
C ILE A 108 -4.83 1.93 -3.31
N ASP A 109 -5.17 0.77 -2.74
CA ASP A 109 -6.45 0.05 -2.89
C ASP A 109 -7.53 0.42 -1.88
N ASN A 110 -7.20 1.23 -0.86
CA ASN A 110 -8.11 1.65 0.21
C ASN A 110 -8.62 0.51 1.13
N LEU A 111 -8.01 -0.69 1.10
CA LEU A 111 -8.52 -1.83 1.87
C LEU A 111 -8.24 -1.74 3.37
N HIS A 112 -7.21 -1.00 3.80
CA HIS A 112 -6.99 -0.73 5.21
C HIS A 112 -8.13 0.12 5.80
N GLN A 113 -8.54 1.17 5.13
CA GLN A 113 -9.68 2.00 5.54
C GLN A 113 -10.97 1.19 5.52
N ALA A 114 -11.19 0.41 4.47
CA ALA A 114 -12.36 -0.48 4.35
C ALA A 114 -12.40 -1.57 5.45
N SER A 115 -11.28 -1.92 6.07
CA SER A 115 -11.21 -2.86 7.20
C SER A 115 -11.57 -2.23 8.56
N GLY A 116 -11.77 -0.91 8.62
CA GLY A 116 -12.17 -0.16 9.81
C GLY A 116 -11.02 0.57 10.51
N ILE A 117 -9.86 0.72 9.88
CA ILE A 117 -8.82 1.64 10.34
C ILE A 117 -9.19 3.05 9.84
N LEU A 118 -9.18 4.04 10.74
CA LEU A 118 -9.52 5.42 10.39
C LEU A 118 -8.54 5.97 9.34
N PRO A 119 -9.02 6.72 8.32
CA PRO A 119 -8.19 7.23 7.24
C PRO A 119 -6.96 8.02 7.71
N GLU A 120 -7.10 8.81 8.78
CA GLU A 120 -6.01 9.58 9.38
C GLU A 120 -4.92 8.70 10.01
N HIS A 121 -5.20 7.42 10.29
CA HIS A 121 -4.23 6.45 10.81
C HIS A 121 -3.67 5.52 9.72
N VAL A 122 -4.01 5.74 8.47
CA VAL A 122 -3.38 5.06 7.33
C VAL A 122 -2.46 6.04 6.60
N VAL A 123 -1.18 5.73 6.56
CA VAL A 123 -0.17 6.52 5.85
C VAL A 123 0.04 5.93 4.47
N GLU A 124 -0.57 6.53 3.46
CA GLU A 124 -0.53 6.07 2.07
C GLU A 124 0.67 6.68 1.33
N LEU A 125 1.79 5.97 1.31
CA LEU A 125 3.03 6.47 0.69
C LEU A 125 2.90 6.71 -0.82
N HIS A 126 2.09 5.90 -1.50
CA HIS A 126 1.89 5.99 -2.94
C HIS A 126 0.51 6.54 -3.31
N GLY A 127 -0.17 7.17 -2.36
CA GLY A 127 -1.49 7.75 -2.55
C GLY A 127 -2.63 6.73 -2.61
N ASN A 128 -3.74 7.12 -3.26
CA ASN A 128 -4.99 6.37 -3.26
C ASN A 128 -5.64 6.37 -4.64
N THR A 129 -6.24 5.25 -5.05
CA THR A 129 -6.87 5.09 -6.36
C THR A 129 -8.35 5.41 -6.39
N THR A 130 -8.98 5.69 -5.25
CA THR A 130 -10.45 5.88 -5.18
C THR A 130 -10.92 7.26 -5.62
N TYR A 131 -9.99 8.20 -5.81
CA TYR A 131 -10.28 9.55 -6.27
C TYR A 131 -9.14 10.12 -7.12
N ALA A 132 -9.38 11.27 -7.71
CA ALA A 132 -8.42 12.04 -8.49
C ALA A 132 -8.15 13.41 -7.85
N THR A 133 -7.01 14.01 -8.20
CA THR A 133 -6.67 15.38 -7.81
C THR A 133 -6.11 16.16 -8.99
N CYS A 134 -6.34 17.45 -9.01
CA CYS A 134 -5.61 18.36 -9.89
C CYS A 134 -4.17 18.50 -9.40
N LEU A 135 -3.21 18.40 -10.30
CA LEU A 135 -1.78 18.51 -9.97
C LEU A 135 -1.38 19.92 -9.53
N ASP A 136 -2.10 20.97 -9.98
CA ASP A 136 -1.75 22.36 -9.72
C ASP A 136 -2.48 22.95 -8.51
N CYS A 137 -3.81 22.72 -8.39
CA CYS A 137 -4.61 23.33 -7.33
C CYS A 137 -5.11 22.35 -6.27
N ALA A 138 -4.72 21.09 -6.35
CA ALA A 138 -5.11 20.02 -5.43
C ALA A 138 -6.63 19.75 -5.30
N THR A 139 -7.47 20.37 -6.13
CA THR A 139 -8.91 20.11 -6.13
C THR A 139 -9.18 18.63 -6.35
N ARG A 140 -9.99 18.02 -5.48
CA ARG A 140 -10.37 16.61 -5.53
C ARG A 140 -11.54 16.41 -6.50
N TYR A 141 -11.50 15.30 -7.22
CA TYR A 141 -12.54 14.83 -8.15
C TYR A 141 -12.86 13.36 -7.90
N GLU A 142 -14.14 13.03 -7.97
CA GLU A 142 -14.58 11.63 -7.92
C GLU A 142 -14.32 10.95 -9.27
N LEU A 143 -13.96 9.66 -9.24
CA LEU A 143 -13.66 8.90 -10.46
C LEU A 143 -14.84 8.88 -11.45
N ALA A 144 -16.08 8.82 -10.95
CA ALA A 144 -17.28 8.85 -11.77
C ALA A 144 -17.38 10.16 -12.59
N TRP A 145 -17.02 11.29 -11.98
CA TRP A 145 -17.00 12.58 -12.67
C TRP A 145 -15.95 12.59 -13.79
N VAL A 146 -14.75 12.07 -13.54
CA VAL A 146 -13.71 12.00 -14.57
C VAL A 146 -14.15 11.09 -15.73
N ARG A 147 -14.72 9.91 -15.41
CA ARG A 147 -15.23 8.98 -16.43
C ARG A 147 -16.27 9.63 -17.30
N GLN A 148 -17.27 10.30 -16.69
CA GLN A 148 -18.31 11.01 -17.46
C GLN A 148 -17.74 12.09 -18.39
N ARG A 149 -16.71 12.83 -17.94
CA ARG A 149 -16.05 13.83 -18.77
C ARG A 149 -15.31 13.22 -19.94
N MET A 150 -14.59 12.13 -19.71
CA MET A 150 -13.90 11.41 -20.78
C MET A 150 -14.88 10.82 -21.81
N ASP A 151 -15.99 10.22 -21.38
CA ASP A 151 -17.02 9.68 -22.26
C ASP A 151 -17.61 10.78 -23.15
N SER A 152 -17.85 11.96 -22.60
CA SER A 152 -18.36 13.12 -23.34
C SER A 152 -17.34 13.76 -24.29
N ALA A 153 -16.05 13.49 -24.09
CA ALA A 153 -14.93 14.04 -24.85
C ALA A 153 -14.20 12.98 -25.71
N ASN A 154 -14.89 11.93 -26.15
CA ASN A 154 -14.33 10.85 -26.96
C ASN A 154 -13.06 10.20 -26.36
N GLY A 155 -13.05 10.02 -25.04
CA GLY A 155 -11.94 9.40 -24.31
C GLY A 155 -10.78 10.33 -23.96
N CYS A 156 -10.94 11.64 -24.17
CA CYS A 156 -9.92 12.63 -23.80
C CYS A 156 -9.96 12.92 -22.30
N ALA A 157 -8.82 12.82 -21.64
CA ALA A 157 -8.68 13.13 -20.22
C ALA A 157 -8.99 14.62 -19.98
N PRO A 158 -9.85 14.95 -18.97
CA PRO A 158 -10.23 16.33 -18.73
C PRO A 158 -9.12 17.10 -18.00
N ASP A 159 -9.05 18.39 -18.30
CA ASP A 159 -8.32 19.35 -17.48
C ASP A 159 -9.19 19.84 -16.32
N CYS A 160 -8.55 20.42 -15.32
CA CYS A 160 -9.22 20.98 -14.15
C CYS A 160 -10.07 22.20 -14.54
N PRO A 161 -11.38 22.19 -14.29
CA PRO A 161 -12.23 23.32 -14.63
C PRO A 161 -11.94 24.57 -13.79
N SER A 162 -11.23 24.43 -12.67
CA SER A 162 -10.92 25.55 -11.78
C SER A 162 -9.65 26.30 -12.16
N CYS A 163 -8.62 25.60 -12.69
CA CYS A 163 -7.30 26.21 -12.96
C CYS A 163 -6.68 25.79 -14.30
N GLY A 164 -7.29 24.87 -15.05
CA GLY A 164 -6.74 24.35 -16.30
C GLY A 164 -5.64 23.29 -16.15
N GLY A 165 -5.26 22.95 -14.93
CA GLY A 165 -4.20 21.96 -14.64
C GLY A 165 -4.64 20.52 -14.91
N PHE A 166 -3.69 19.60 -14.99
CA PHE A 166 -3.99 18.19 -15.27
C PHE A 166 -4.62 17.47 -14.09
N ILE A 167 -5.68 16.71 -14.35
CA ILE A 167 -6.32 15.84 -13.35
C ILE A 167 -5.72 14.44 -13.47
N LYS A 168 -5.20 13.95 -12.35
CA LYS A 168 -4.58 12.63 -12.24
C LYS A 168 -5.21 11.85 -11.08
N THR A 169 -5.26 10.51 -11.18
CA THR A 169 -5.55 9.68 -9.99
C THR A 169 -4.61 10.10 -8.85
N ALA A 170 -5.14 10.18 -7.62
CA ALA A 170 -4.39 10.62 -6.44
C ALA A 170 -3.32 9.60 -5.99
N THR A 171 -2.60 9.01 -6.95
CA THR A 171 -1.50 8.06 -6.74
C THR A 171 -0.17 8.70 -7.10
N VAL A 172 0.92 8.21 -6.55
CA VAL A 172 2.27 8.64 -6.94
C VAL A 172 2.74 7.81 -8.13
N ALA A 173 3.07 8.47 -9.24
CA ALA A 173 3.65 7.83 -10.40
C ALA A 173 5.19 7.71 -10.25
N PHE A 174 5.81 6.79 -10.99
CA PHE A 174 7.28 6.75 -11.06
C PHE A 174 7.83 8.07 -11.61
N GLY A 175 8.85 8.61 -10.94
CA GLY A 175 9.42 9.92 -11.24
C GLY A 175 8.67 11.10 -10.60
N GLN A 176 7.53 10.88 -9.96
CA GLN A 176 6.84 11.90 -9.16
C GLN A 176 7.42 11.95 -7.75
N ALA A 177 7.52 13.15 -7.18
CA ALA A 177 7.93 13.33 -5.78
C ALA A 177 6.97 12.61 -4.83
N MET A 178 7.53 12.00 -3.78
CA MET A 178 6.74 11.41 -2.70
C MET A 178 6.02 12.49 -1.90
N PRO A 179 4.81 12.21 -1.36
CA PRO A 179 4.11 13.16 -0.50
C PRO A 179 4.90 13.40 0.79
N GLU A 180 5.36 14.63 1.01
CA GLU A 180 6.22 14.99 2.16
C GLU A 180 5.55 14.70 3.50
N ASP A 181 4.26 15.03 3.64
CA ASP A 181 3.49 14.75 4.86
C ASP A 181 3.41 13.24 5.14
N ALA A 182 3.11 12.42 4.14
CA ALA A 182 3.06 10.97 4.30
C ALA A 182 4.43 10.39 4.67
N MET A 183 5.50 10.89 4.07
CA MET A 183 6.87 10.47 4.40
C MET A 183 7.25 10.84 5.84
N ALA A 184 6.95 12.06 6.27
CA ALA A 184 7.22 12.50 7.64
C ALA A 184 6.40 11.70 8.68
N ARG A 185 5.12 11.45 8.41
CA ARG A 185 4.27 10.62 9.29
C ARG A 185 4.75 9.16 9.34
N ALA A 186 5.19 8.58 8.22
CA ALA A 186 5.76 7.24 8.19
C ALA A 186 7.06 7.15 9.01
N GLU A 187 7.91 8.18 8.94
CA GLU A 187 9.12 8.28 9.76
C GLU A 187 8.80 8.31 11.25
N VAL A 188 7.86 9.15 11.67
CA VAL A 188 7.42 9.21 13.07
C VAL A 188 6.92 7.83 13.56
N LEU A 189 6.09 7.15 12.78
CA LEU A 189 5.63 5.81 13.13
C LEU A 189 6.79 4.81 13.21
N ALA A 190 7.67 4.78 12.21
CA ALA A 190 8.81 3.86 12.18
C ALA A 190 9.76 4.04 13.37
N LEU A 191 9.96 5.29 13.83
CA LEU A 191 10.82 5.61 14.96
C LEU A 191 10.14 5.41 16.33
N SER A 192 8.81 5.27 16.39
CA SER A 192 8.05 5.13 17.63
C SER A 192 7.75 3.70 18.04
N CYS A 193 8.00 2.70 17.19
CA CYS A 193 7.61 1.32 17.46
C CYS A 193 8.70 0.50 18.16
N ASP A 194 8.26 -0.56 18.83
CA ASP A 194 9.12 -1.63 19.36
C ASP A 194 9.00 -2.93 18.53
N LEU A 195 7.98 -3.01 17.63
CA LEU A 195 7.82 -4.08 16.66
C LEU A 195 7.39 -3.51 15.29
N PHE A 196 8.18 -3.75 14.27
CA PHE A 196 7.89 -3.35 12.89
C PHE A 196 7.57 -4.58 12.04
N LEU A 197 6.38 -4.61 11.41
CA LEU A 197 5.90 -5.72 10.60
C LEU A 197 5.90 -5.35 9.11
N ALA A 198 6.88 -5.79 8.35
CA ALA A 198 6.89 -5.67 6.88
C ALA A 198 6.09 -6.82 6.26
N ILE A 199 4.94 -6.51 5.66
CA ILE A 199 3.94 -7.51 5.24
C ILE A 199 3.67 -7.37 3.73
N GLY A 200 3.93 -8.43 2.98
CA GLY A 200 3.59 -8.51 1.55
C GLY A 200 4.29 -7.49 0.67
N SER A 201 5.51 -7.13 1.02
CA SER A 201 6.35 -6.22 0.25
C SER A 201 7.65 -6.89 -0.16
N SER A 202 8.06 -6.70 -1.42
CA SER A 202 9.37 -7.12 -1.91
C SER A 202 10.52 -6.23 -1.40
N LEU A 203 10.22 -5.10 -0.77
CA LEU A 203 11.16 -4.13 -0.19
C LEU A 203 12.20 -3.57 -1.19
N VAL A 204 11.83 -3.44 -2.47
CA VAL A 204 12.71 -2.92 -3.54
C VAL A 204 12.37 -1.50 -4.00
N VAL A 205 11.24 -0.92 -3.54
CA VAL A 205 10.79 0.42 -3.98
C VAL A 205 11.26 1.48 -3.01
N TRP A 206 12.27 2.23 -3.41
CA TRP A 206 12.78 3.36 -2.65
C TRP A 206 12.02 4.66 -2.97
N PRO A 207 11.87 5.56 -1.97
CA PRO A 207 12.42 5.53 -0.61
C PRO A 207 11.63 4.68 0.41
N ALA A 208 10.43 4.20 0.07
CA ALA A 208 9.54 3.48 0.98
C ALA A 208 10.21 2.26 1.65
N ALA A 209 11.04 1.52 0.90
CA ALA A 209 11.78 0.36 1.41
C ALA A 209 12.76 0.69 2.56
N GLY A 210 13.05 1.96 2.80
CA GLY A 210 13.93 2.38 3.90
C GLY A 210 13.31 2.28 5.30
N PHE A 211 12.00 2.36 5.43
CA PHE A 211 11.33 2.39 6.75
C PHE A 211 11.57 1.16 7.63
N PRO A 212 11.53 -0.10 7.13
CA PRO A 212 11.85 -1.27 7.94
C PRO A 212 13.25 -1.22 8.56
N LEU A 213 14.24 -0.78 7.79
CA LEU A 213 15.61 -0.65 8.28
C LEU A 213 15.77 0.55 9.24
N MET A 214 15.01 1.62 9.03
CA MET A 214 14.96 2.77 9.95
C MET A 214 14.45 2.33 11.31
N ALA A 215 13.31 1.64 11.38
CA ALA A 215 12.75 1.10 12.62
C ALA A 215 13.74 0.13 13.30
N LYS A 216 14.34 -0.80 12.53
CA LYS A 216 15.33 -1.75 13.04
C LYS A 216 16.54 -1.06 13.67
N ARG A 217 17.09 -0.03 13.01
CA ARG A 217 18.24 0.74 13.51
C ARG A 217 17.88 1.56 14.76
N ASN A 218 16.61 1.91 14.91
CA ASN A 218 16.10 2.60 16.10
C ASN A 218 15.74 1.65 17.26
N GLY A 219 16.02 0.35 17.14
CA GLY A 219 15.87 -0.64 18.21
C GLY A 219 14.60 -1.48 18.14
N ALA A 220 13.73 -1.26 17.16
CA ALA A 220 12.56 -2.12 16.96
C ALA A 220 12.96 -3.53 16.50
N ARG A 221 12.18 -4.53 16.91
CA ARG A 221 12.24 -5.85 16.28
C ARG A 221 11.62 -5.77 14.90
N LEU A 222 12.26 -6.37 13.90
CA LEU A 222 11.77 -6.41 12.52
C LEU A 222 11.27 -7.81 12.17
N VAL A 223 10.02 -7.91 11.76
CA VAL A 223 9.44 -9.13 11.20
C VAL A 223 9.11 -8.89 9.73
N ILE A 224 9.49 -9.81 8.85
CA ILE A 224 9.14 -9.80 7.43
C ILE A 224 8.19 -10.97 7.17
N ILE A 225 6.96 -10.68 6.73
CA ILE A 225 5.96 -11.67 6.30
C ILE A 225 5.81 -11.50 4.79
N ASN A 226 6.53 -12.30 4.03
CA ASN A 226 6.49 -12.26 2.57
C ASN A 226 6.83 -13.64 1.99
N ARG A 227 6.11 -14.08 0.97
CA ARG A 227 6.30 -15.42 0.38
C ARG A 227 7.68 -15.56 -0.24
N GLU A 228 8.11 -14.53 -0.96
CA GLU A 228 9.41 -14.47 -1.62
C GLU A 228 10.47 -13.88 -0.68
N ALA A 229 11.73 -14.22 -0.95
CA ALA A 229 12.87 -13.64 -0.25
C ALA A 229 12.97 -12.13 -0.53
N THR A 230 13.47 -11.38 0.46
CA THR A 230 13.79 -9.97 0.33
C THR A 230 15.26 -9.71 0.65
N GLU A 231 15.79 -8.58 0.16
CA GLU A 231 17.17 -8.17 0.49
C GLU A 231 17.37 -7.90 1.99
N PHE A 232 16.28 -7.72 2.75
CA PHE A 232 16.32 -7.38 4.17
C PHE A 232 16.11 -8.59 5.11
N ASP A 233 15.97 -9.81 4.56
CA ASP A 233 15.76 -11.02 5.35
C ASP A 233 16.87 -11.23 6.40
N SER A 234 18.12 -10.88 6.06
CA SER A 234 19.27 -11.01 6.97
C SER A 234 19.23 -10.00 8.14
N ALA A 235 18.54 -8.88 7.98
CA ALA A 235 18.36 -7.86 9.03
C ALA A 235 17.17 -8.15 9.96
N ALA A 236 16.25 -9.03 9.53
CA ALA A 236 15.03 -9.34 10.28
C ALA A 236 15.29 -10.29 11.46
N ASP A 237 14.56 -10.05 12.55
CA ASP A 237 14.54 -10.95 13.73
C ASP A 237 13.73 -12.22 13.41
N LEU A 238 12.67 -12.07 12.58
CA LEU A 238 11.86 -13.18 12.10
C LEU A 238 11.47 -12.95 10.63
N VAL A 239 11.64 -13.98 9.82
CA VAL A 239 11.16 -14.03 8.43
C VAL A 239 10.14 -15.16 8.31
N VAL A 240 8.96 -14.85 7.81
CA VAL A 240 7.85 -15.78 7.61
C VAL A 240 7.52 -15.86 6.13
N ARG A 241 7.84 -17.01 5.49
CA ARG A 241 7.60 -17.26 4.07
C ARG A 241 6.34 -18.11 3.86
N GLN A 242 5.23 -17.62 4.40
CA GLN A 242 3.94 -18.31 4.40
C GLN A 242 2.84 -17.38 3.85
N ASP A 243 1.63 -17.93 3.67
CA ASP A 243 0.44 -17.15 3.31
C ASP A 243 0.10 -16.12 4.40
N ILE A 244 0.02 -14.85 4.02
CA ILE A 244 -0.17 -13.73 4.94
C ILE A 244 -1.49 -13.88 5.71
N GLY A 245 -2.57 -14.22 5.00
CA GLY A 245 -3.88 -14.41 5.61
C GLY A 245 -3.86 -15.49 6.68
N THR A 246 -3.24 -16.63 6.38
CA THR A 246 -3.11 -17.76 7.31
C THR A 246 -2.28 -17.41 8.56
N VAL A 247 -1.16 -16.71 8.36
CA VAL A 247 -0.27 -16.30 9.47
C VAL A 247 -0.93 -15.28 10.39
N LEU A 248 -1.74 -14.36 9.83
CA LEU A 248 -2.35 -13.28 10.60
C LEU A 248 -3.77 -13.59 11.10
N GLU A 249 -4.43 -14.64 10.60
CA GLU A 249 -5.78 -15.03 10.99
C GLU A 249 -6.00 -15.16 12.51
N PRO A 250 -5.07 -15.72 13.32
CA PRO A 250 -5.23 -15.83 14.77
C PRO A 250 -5.39 -14.51 15.51
N PHE A 251 -5.00 -13.39 14.88
CA PHE A 251 -5.11 -12.04 15.47
C PHE A 251 -6.42 -11.33 15.10
N ILE A 252 -7.33 -12.00 14.38
CA ILE A 252 -8.67 -11.47 14.09
C ILE A 252 -9.56 -11.69 15.31
N VAL A 253 -9.99 -10.59 15.92
CA VAL A 253 -11.00 -10.61 16.99
C VAL A 253 -12.36 -10.33 16.35
N HIS A 254 -13.30 -11.26 16.54
CA HIS A 254 -14.68 -11.21 16.04
C HIS A 254 -15.62 -10.38 16.93
#